data_14226ecc3ffd5d9cbe900f7e137ee180
#
_entry.id   14226ecc3ffd5d9cbe900f7e137ee180
#
_cell.length_a   1.000
_cell.length_b   1.000
_cell.length_c   1.000
_cell.angle_alpha   90.00
_cell.angle_beta   90.00
_cell.angle_gamma   90.00
#
_symmetry.space_group_name_H-M   'P 1'
#
loop_
_entity.id
_entity.type
_entity.pdbx_description
1 polymer ?
#
loop_
_entity_poly.entity_id
_entity_poly.type
_entity_poly.pdbx_seq_one_letter_code
_entity_poly.pdbx_strand_id
1 'polypeptide(L)'
;VRTVLVPDTAGGQSPDGWTVPVDADGRPLAAAEHHDDLVTFVRTCEETEPPRWIWTGTASVYPAFLRGGARVRRCHDLASTRAILNVRAGIPTPPEQSVDERPGLFDVAPTADLDSVLAEFAWQRVELRGRARLELLVAAESAGTLAAAEMGFDGLPFSADTHRQVLERTLGPRPVDDGLPPRITELNTRIGAVFGRALNPASHTEVLEAFRREGIEVPSTRKRVLRELDHPAVPLLLQHRDLSKLHSTNGWHWLDTWVRDGRFRPVYVPGAVVSGRWASRGGGALQIPKALRSSVIAEPGHVFVIADAGQLEPRILAAMSGDPRMTTAAGAEDLYAPVAATTFGGDRAKAKVAVLGVLYGATSGESRALLTMLRRSFPEAVEFVERAARAGERGEVVHSWLGRACPPPDAGFFAHGDARARGRFTRNFVVQATAAEWALCVLADLRLRLAADDAGELVFFQHDEIVVHTRTPETATAHLSAAVESATRLLFGATEVRFPMQVSVRDCYGADES
;
A
#
# COMPACT_ATOMS: atom_id res chain seq x y z
N VAL A 1 19.88 2.28 22.86
CA VAL A 1 19.19 1.42 23.82
C VAL A 1 18.00 0.76 23.14
N ARG A 2 17.62 -0.46 23.52
CA ARG A 2 16.40 -1.17 23.14
C ARG A 2 15.59 -1.44 24.39
N THR A 3 14.29 -1.25 24.34
CA THR A 3 13.42 -1.46 25.50
C THR A 3 12.20 -2.27 25.08
N VAL A 4 12.02 -3.42 25.70
CA VAL A 4 10.78 -4.21 25.57
C VAL A 4 9.70 -3.49 26.35
N LEU A 5 8.51 -3.38 25.76
CA LEU A 5 7.35 -2.73 26.36
C LEU A 5 6.13 -3.64 26.18
N VAL A 6 5.49 -3.98 27.28
CA VAL A 6 4.31 -4.86 27.33
C VAL A 6 3.23 -4.19 28.17
N PRO A 7 2.16 -3.66 27.55
CA PRO A 7 1.01 -3.16 28.30
C PRO A 7 0.23 -4.30 28.96
N ASP A 8 -0.20 -4.11 30.19
CA ASP A 8 -1.04 -5.08 30.92
C ASP A 8 -2.47 -5.11 30.37
N THR A 9 -2.96 -3.96 29.85
CA THR A 9 -4.27 -3.87 29.20
C THR A 9 -4.20 -3.08 27.89
N ALA A 10 -4.75 -3.62 26.82
CA ALA A 10 -4.73 -2.98 25.49
C ALA A 10 -5.74 -1.83 25.31
N GLY A 11 -6.56 -1.45 26.31
CA GLY A 11 -7.78 -0.66 26.11
C GLY A 11 -7.93 0.65 26.87
N GLY A 12 -7.03 1.05 27.74
CA GLY A 12 -7.13 2.28 28.55
C GLY A 12 -6.67 3.55 27.83
N GLN A 13 -7.04 4.73 28.34
CA GLN A 13 -6.50 6.01 27.88
C GLN A 13 -5.01 6.19 28.27
N SER A 14 -4.58 5.58 29.38
CA SER A 14 -3.21 5.49 29.82
C SER A 14 -2.95 4.04 30.25
N PRO A 15 -2.36 3.21 29.37
CA PRO A 15 -2.04 1.84 29.74
C PRO A 15 -0.95 1.82 30.81
N ASP A 16 -1.11 0.93 31.78
CA ASP A 16 -0.07 0.46 32.68
C ASP A 16 0.68 -0.72 32.05
N GLY A 17 1.81 -1.11 32.60
CA GLY A 17 2.54 -2.27 32.09
C GLY A 17 4.04 -2.25 32.39
N TRP A 18 4.73 -3.17 31.74
CA TRP A 18 6.12 -3.50 32.03
C TRP A 18 7.09 -3.01 30.97
N THR A 19 8.27 -2.61 31.42
CA THR A 19 9.40 -2.33 30.52
C THR A 19 10.65 -3.05 30.98
N VAL A 20 11.50 -3.43 30.00
CA VAL A 20 12.81 -4.05 30.25
C VAL A 20 13.80 -3.55 29.21
N PRO A 21 14.90 -2.90 29.60
CA PRO A 21 15.99 -2.61 28.68
C PRO A 21 16.71 -3.91 28.31
N VAL A 22 17.06 -4.07 27.04
CA VAL A 22 17.71 -5.27 26.50
C VAL A 22 18.92 -4.93 25.64
N ASP A 23 19.85 -5.88 25.54
CA ASP A 23 20.99 -5.80 24.62
C ASP A 23 20.60 -6.08 23.16
N ALA A 24 21.60 -6.16 22.29
CA ALA A 24 21.41 -6.43 20.86
C ALA A 24 20.85 -7.84 20.58
N ASP A 25 21.08 -8.78 21.47
CA ASP A 25 20.64 -10.17 21.36
C ASP A 25 19.32 -10.46 22.11
N GLY A 26 18.76 -9.44 22.78
CA GLY A 26 17.50 -9.55 23.51
C GLY A 26 17.64 -9.99 24.97
N ARG A 27 18.86 -9.96 25.52
CA ARG A 27 19.06 -10.30 26.93
C ARG A 27 18.75 -9.08 27.80
N PRO A 28 17.99 -9.25 28.90
CA PRO A 28 17.73 -8.17 29.83
C PRO A 28 19.03 -7.56 30.38
N LEU A 29 19.10 -6.23 30.40
CA LEU A 29 20.21 -5.44 30.99
C LEU A 29 19.91 -5.00 32.41
N ALA A 30 18.63 -5.00 32.81
CA ALA A 30 18.15 -4.69 34.16
C ALA A 30 16.91 -5.53 34.47
N ALA A 31 16.43 -5.47 35.70
CA ALA A 31 15.14 -6.04 36.09
C ALA A 31 13.99 -5.35 35.36
N ALA A 32 12.89 -6.05 35.21
CA ALA A 32 11.65 -5.49 34.68
C ALA A 32 11.09 -4.43 35.65
N GLU A 33 10.61 -3.33 35.12
CA GLU A 33 10.01 -2.24 35.87
C GLU A 33 8.54 -2.08 35.44
N HIS A 34 7.64 -2.00 36.42
CA HIS A 34 6.23 -1.71 36.17
C HIS A 34 5.96 -0.21 36.23
N HIS A 35 5.19 0.29 35.30
CA HIS A 35 4.77 1.69 35.20
C HIS A 35 3.25 1.77 35.22
N ASP A 36 2.70 2.60 36.11
CA ASP A 36 1.26 2.87 36.21
C ASP A 36 0.77 3.78 35.04
N ASP A 37 1.69 4.47 34.37
CA ASP A 37 1.44 5.34 33.21
C ASP A 37 2.56 5.19 32.18
N LEU A 38 2.40 4.23 31.27
CA LEU A 38 3.34 4.00 30.17
C LEU A 38 3.38 5.16 29.17
N VAL A 39 2.30 5.93 29.03
CA VAL A 39 2.28 7.08 28.08
C VAL A 39 3.27 8.15 28.53
N THR A 40 3.21 8.53 29.80
CA THR A 40 4.13 9.51 30.38
C THR A 40 5.57 8.99 30.37
N PHE A 41 5.79 7.72 30.70
CA PHE A 41 7.11 7.09 30.64
C PHE A 41 7.70 7.13 29.21
N VAL A 42 6.94 6.68 28.21
CA VAL A 42 7.38 6.66 26.80
C VAL A 42 7.70 8.08 26.32
N ARG A 43 6.85 9.07 26.62
CA ARG A 43 7.08 10.46 26.23
C ARG A 43 8.38 10.99 26.83
N THR A 44 8.62 10.75 28.13
CA THR A 44 9.87 11.18 28.80
C THR A 44 11.10 10.55 28.14
N CYS A 45 11.05 9.25 27.82
CA CYS A 45 12.14 8.58 27.12
C CYS A 45 12.38 9.17 25.71
N GLU A 46 11.31 9.45 24.94
CA GLU A 46 11.43 10.02 23.60
C GLU A 46 12.02 11.44 23.59
N GLU A 47 11.78 12.22 24.65
CA GLU A 47 12.35 13.57 24.84
C GLU A 47 13.82 13.56 25.26
N THR A 48 14.25 12.51 25.98
CA THR A 48 15.61 12.44 26.57
C THR A 48 16.54 11.55 25.75
N GLU A 49 16.33 10.25 25.78
CA GLU A 49 17.13 9.24 25.08
C GLU A 49 16.21 8.21 24.43
N PRO A 50 15.68 8.49 23.22
CA PRO A 50 14.68 7.64 22.57
C PRO A 50 15.22 6.24 22.26
N PRO A 51 14.68 5.18 22.87
CA PRO A 51 15.12 3.81 22.61
C PRO A 51 14.51 3.30 21.30
N ARG A 52 14.89 2.09 20.89
CA ARG A 52 14.07 1.30 19.99
C ARG A 52 13.09 0.47 20.81
N TRP A 53 11.81 0.80 20.73
CA TRP A 53 10.76 0.06 21.42
C TRP A 53 10.54 -1.31 20.78
N ILE A 54 10.36 -2.34 21.59
CA ILE A 54 10.07 -3.70 21.16
C ILE A 54 8.72 -4.07 21.75
N TRP A 55 7.78 -4.45 20.90
CA TRP A 55 6.42 -4.81 21.30
C TRP A 55 5.80 -5.88 20.39
N THR A 56 4.71 -6.46 20.83
CA THR A 56 4.01 -7.54 20.12
C THR A 56 3.59 -7.13 18.69
N GLY A 57 2.99 -5.95 18.55
CA GLY A 57 2.57 -5.40 17.26
C GLY A 57 2.12 -3.95 17.40
N THR A 58 2.55 -3.12 16.46
CA THR A 58 2.26 -1.68 16.46
C THR A 58 0.76 -1.39 16.39
N ALA A 59 0.02 -2.17 15.59
CA ALA A 59 -1.42 -1.97 15.41
C ALA A 59 -2.23 -2.16 16.71
N SER A 60 -1.77 -3.00 17.62
CA SER A 60 -2.44 -3.25 18.92
C SER A 60 -1.94 -2.34 20.03
N VAL A 61 -0.64 -2.01 20.05
CA VAL A 61 -0.01 -1.30 21.15
C VAL A 61 0.00 0.22 20.95
N TYR A 62 0.41 0.69 19.78
CA TYR A 62 0.71 2.10 19.55
C TYR A 62 -0.49 3.06 19.55
N PRO A 63 -1.73 2.68 19.14
CA PRO A 63 -2.87 3.59 19.19
C PRO A 63 -3.19 4.16 20.58
N ALA A 64 -2.89 3.45 21.66
CA ALA A 64 -3.07 3.94 23.03
C ALA A 64 -2.10 5.10 23.33
N PHE A 65 -0.84 4.98 22.91
CA PHE A 65 0.17 6.04 23.04
C PHE A 65 -0.16 7.26 22.22
N LEU A 66 -0.63 7.09 20.98
CA LEU A 66 -1.08 8.20 20.12
C LEU A 66 -2.22 8.99 20.77
N ARG A 67 -3.23 8.30 21.34
CA ARG A 67 -4.32 8.96 22.10
C ARG A 67 -3.82 9.74 23.30
N GLY A 68 -2.76 9.24 23.96
CA GLY A 68 -2.10 9.93 25.07
C GLY A 68 -1.07 10.99 24.64
N GLY A 69 -0.94 11.27 23.35
CA GLY A 69 -0.02 12.28 22.83
C GLY A 69 1.46 11.85 22.80
N ALA A 70 1.76 10.56 22.93
CA ALA A 70 3.12 10.04 22.83
C ALA A 70 3.37 9.46 21.43
N ARG A 71 4.38 10.02 20.72
CA ARG A 71 4.87 9.50 19.45
C ARG A 71 6.26 8.94 19.61
N VAL A 72 6.52 7.78 18.99
CA VAL A 72 7.80 7.11 19.10
C VAL A 72 8.61 7.20 17.81
N ARG A 73 9.92 7.34 17.95
CA ARG A 73 10.81 7.47 16.78
C ARG A 73 11.05 6.12 16.10
N ARG A 74 11.23 5.05 16.87
CA ARG A 74 11.65 3.74 16.33
C ARG A 74 11.05 2.60 17.14
N CYS A 75 10.60 1.56 16.41
CA CYS A 75 10.22 0.31 17.06
C CYS A 75 10.84 -0.91 16.38
N HIS A 76 10.65 -2.06 16.99
CA HIS A 76 10.77 -3.38 16.43
C HIS A 76 9.42 -4.07 16.64
N ASP A 77 8.68 -4.22 15.57
CA ASP A 77 7.37 -4.84 15.55
C ASP A 77 7.54 -6.35 15.40
N LEU A 78 7.24 -7.10 16.46
CA LEU A 78 7.44 -8.55 16.48
C LEU A 78 6.51 -9.27 15.51
N ALA A 79 5.27 -8.81 15.36
CA ALA A 79 4.30 -9.46 14.47
C ALA A 79 4.71 -9.34 13.00
N SER A 80 5.05 -8.13 12.54
CA SER A 80 5.50 -7.91 11.16
C SER A 80 6.81 -8.64 10.86
N THR A 81 7.74 -8.65 11.81
CA THR A 81 9.00 -9.38 11.71
C THR A 81 8.76 -10.89 11.60
N ARG A 82 7.89 -11.45 12.45
CA ARG A 82 7.49 -12.86 12.42
C ARG A 82 6.89 -13.23 11.06
N ALA A 83 6.02 -12.39 10.50
CA ALA A 83 5.43 -12.63 9.20
C ALA A 83 6.49 -12.74 8.09
N ILE A 84 7.47 -11.85 8.06
CA ILE A 84 8.60 -11.89 7.11
C ILE A 84 9.42 -13.19 7.27
N LEU A 85 9.76 -13.56 8.51
CA LEU A 85 10.56 -14.76 8.80
C LEU A 85 9.80 -16.04 8.48
N ASN A 86 8.51 -16.11 8.76
CA ASN A 86 7.65 -17.26 8.44
C ASN A 86 7.61 -17.53 6.93
N VAL A 87 7.33 -16.50 6.10
CA VAL A 87 7.33 -16.67 4.64
C VAL A 87 8.70 -17.17 4.15
N ARG A 88 9.78 -16.64 4.71
CA ARG A 88 11.14 -17.08 4.38
C ARG A 88 11.43 -18.53 4.78
N ALA A 89 10.87 -18.99 5.89
CA ALA A 89 10.96 -20.37 6.36
C ALA A 89 10.00 -21.33 5.62
N GLY A 90 9.17 -20.81 4.71
CA GLY A 90 8.14 -21.60 4.02
C GLY A 90 6.95 -21.96 4.92
N ILE A 91 6.80 -21.30 6.05
CA ILE A 91 5.68 -21.48 6.96
C ILE A 91 4.49 -20.69 6.40
N PRO A 92 3.34 -21.33 6.12
CA PRO A 92 2.17 -20.60 5.65
C PRO A 92 1.78 -19.52 6.66
N THR A 93 1.68 -18.29 6.21
CA THR A 93 0.99 -17.27 7.00
C THR A 93 -0.50 -17.61 6.94
N PRO A 94 -1.19 -17.77 8.06
CA PRO A 94 -2.64 -17.94 8.04
C PRO A 94 -3.24 -16.86 7.16
N PRO A 95 -4.23 -17.17 6.30
CA PRO A 95 -4.96 -16.12 5.61
C PRO A 95 -5.46 -15.18 6.71
N GLU A 96 -5.06 -13.89 6.62
CA GLU A 96 -5.62 -12.91 7.53
C GLU A 96 -7.13 -13.08 7.45
N GLN A 97 -7.76 -13.38 8.60
CA GLN A 97 -9.20 -13.42 8.69
C GLN A 97 -9.71 -12.13 8.05
N SER A 98 -10.63 -12.26 7.12
CA SER A 98 -11.27 -11.16 6.44
C SER A 98 -11.95 -10.30 7.51
N VAL A 99 -11.25 -9.29 8.01
CA VAL A 99 -11.76 -8.41 9.05
C VAL A 99 -12.56 -7.33 8.36
N ASP A 100 -13.73 -7.69 7.86
CA ASP A 100 -14.88 -6.79 7.77
C ASP A 100 -15.61 -6.70 9.14
N GLU A 101 -15.21 -7.51 10.10
CA GLU A 101 -15.73 -7.49 11.46
C GLU A 101 -14.92 -6.47 12.27
N ARG A 102 -15.60 -5.42 12.72
CA ARG A 102 -15.13 -4.59 13.84
C ARG A 102 -14.74 -5.55 14.95
N PRO A 103 -13.57 -5.37 15.63
CA PRO A 103 -13.31 -6.13 16.84
C PRO A 103 -14.57 -6.07 17.70
N GLY A 104 -15.16 -7.21 18.00
CA GLY A 104 -16.32 -7.27 18.88
C GLY A 104 -15.95 -6.63 20.21
N LEU A 105 -16.92 -6.10 20.91
CA LEU A 105 -16.75 -5.46 22.23
C LEU A 105 -15.97 -6.35 23.24
N PHE A 106 -15.77 -7.62 22.90
CA PHE A 106 -15.13 -8.68 23.70
C PHE A 106 -13.89 -9.31 23.05
N ASP A 107 -13.46 -8.85 21.88
CA ASP A 107 -12.20 -9.29 21.26
C ASP A 107 -11.02 -8.57 21.91
N VAL A 108 -10.76 -8.93 23.16
CA VAL A 108 -9.50 -8.57 23.83
C VAL A 108 -8.43 -9.50 23.25
N ALA A 109 -7.53 -8.95 22.44
CA ALA A 109 -6.33 -9.70 22.05
C ALA A 109 -5.65 -10.20 23.32
N PRO A 110 -5.24 -11.48 23.39
CA PRO A 110 -4.57 -12.01 24.55
C PRO A 110 -3.34 -11.14 24.84
N THR A 111 -3.25 -10.61 26.06
CA THR A 111 -2.08 -9.88 26.53
C THR A 111 -0.91 -10.87 26.53
N ALA A 112 0.10 -10.61 25.69
CA ALA A 112 1.32 -11.40 25.72
C ALA A 112 2.04 -11.09 27.06
N ASP A 113 2.48 -12.12 27.76
CA ASP A 113 3.33 -11.92 28.93
C ASP A 113 4.74 -11.48 28.53
N LEU A 114 5.44 -10.83 29.46
CA LEU A 114 6.76 -10.26 29.24
C LEU A 114 7.79 -11.31 28.78
N ASP A 115 7.76 -12.51 29.36
CA ASP A 115 8.70 -13.58 29.05
C ASP A 115 8.52 -14.08 27.62
N SER A 116 7.28 -14.20 27.15
CA SER A 116 6.96 -14.55 25.76
C SER A 116 7.49 -13.49 24.78
N VAL A 117 7.35 -12.21 25.09
CA VAL A 117 7.84 -11.11 24.24
C VAL A 117 9.37 -11.10 24.18
N LEU A 118 10.04 -11.32 25.30
CA LEU A 118 11.50 -11.43 25.38
C LEU A 118 12.01 -12.64 24.59
N ALA A 119 11.37 -13.80 24.75
CA ALA A 119 11.73 -15.03 24.03
C ALA A 119 11.53 -14.88 22.51
N GLU A 120 10.43 -14.25 22.10
CA GLU A 120 10.16 -13.97 20.69
C GLU A 120 11.22 -13.04 20.11
N PHE A 121 11.54 -11.95 20.77
CA PHE A 121 12.57 -11.03 20.31
C PHE A 121 13.94 -11.71 20.21
N ALA A 122 14.34 -12.46 21.23
CA ALA A 122 15.60 -13.20 21.21
C ALA A 122 15.68 -14.19 20.03
N TRP A 123 14.58 -14.93 19.76
CA TRP A 123 14.50 -15.83 18.61
C TRP A 123 14.65 -15.06 17.30
N GLN A 124 13.94 -13.94 17.12
CA GLN A 124 14.05 -13.12 15.91
C GLN A 124 15.47 -12.59 15.71
N ARG A 125 16.17 -12.20 16.79
CA ARG A 125 17.58 -11.77 16.70
C ARG A 125 18.51 -12.87 16.23
N VAL A 126 18.27 -14.13 16.65
CA VAL A 126 19.03 -15.29 16.16
C VAL A 126 18.80 -15.48 14.65
N GLU A 127 17.54 -15.42 14.20
CA GLU A 127 17.18 -15.57 12.78
C GLU A 127 17.74 -14.45 11.89
N LEU A 128 17.88 -13.26 12.41
CA LEU A 128 18.39 -12.09 11.68
C LEU A 128 19.92 -12.02 11.68
N ARG A 129 20.60 -12.73 12.56
CA ARG A 129 22.05 -12.62 12.76
C ARG A 129 22.84 -12.83 11.47
N GLY A 130 23.72 -11.88 11.14
CA GLY A 130 24.56 -11.92 9.94
C GLY A 130 23.82 -11.63 8.62
N ARG A 131 22.55 -11.21 8.69
CA ARG A 131 21.71 -10.91 7.51
C ARG A 131 21.38 -9.41 7.46
N ALA A 132 22.38 -8.56 7.28
CA ALA A 132 22.25 -7.10 7.37
C ALA A 132 21.13 -6.52 6.49
N ARG A 133 20.92 -7.02 5.29
CA ARG A 133 19.82 -6.59 4.42
C ARG A 133 18.45 -6.95 5.00
N LEU A 134 18.31 -8.14 5.56
CA LEU A 134 17.06 -8.57 6.20
C LEU A 134 16.80 -7.80 7.50
N GLU A 135 17.85 -7.46 8.25
CA GLU A 135 17.73 -6.56 9.42
C GLU A 135 17.23 -5.18 9.01
N LEU A 136 17.70 -4.65 7.87
CA LEU A 136 17.21 -3.40 7.32
C LEU A 136 15.74 -3.51 6.87
N LEU A 137 15.35 -4.61 6.21
CA LEU A 137 13.96 -4.87 5.84
C LEU A 137 13.04 -4.84 7.07
N VAL A 138 13.40 -5.55 8.13
CA VAL A 138 12.63 -5.59 9.38
C VAL A 138 12.51 -4.21 10.03
N ALA A 139 13.59 -3.43 10.00
CA ALA A 139 13.59 -2.07 10.51
C ALA A 139 12.68 -1.13 9.68
N ALA A 140 12.73 -1.25 8.36
CA ALA A 140 11.89 -0.47 7.45
C ALA A 140 10.41 -0.86 7.60
N GLU A 141 10.10 -2.15 7.71
CA GLU A 141 8.74 -2.64 7.94
C GLU A 141 8.18 -2.13 9.28
N SER A 142 8.97 -2.23 10.36
CA SER A 142 8.59 -1.70 11.67
C SER A 142 8.34 -0.18 11.64
N ALA A 143 9.16 0.58 10.90
CA ALA A 143 8.90 2.01 10.69
C ALA A 143 7.65 2.26 9.86
N GLY A 144 7.37 1.40 8.88
CA GLY A 144 6.14 1.42 8.09
C GLY A 144 4.90 1.20 8.96
N THR A 145 4.95 0.29 9.94
CA THR A 145 3.82 0.08 10.86
C THR A 145 3.55 1.31 11.74
N LEU A 146 4.60 2.04 12.17
CA LEU A 146 4.45 3.32 12.87
C LEU A 146 3.79 4.38 11.98
N ALA A 147 4.29 4.56 10.76
CA ALA A 147 3.72 5.52 9.81
C ALA A 147 2.24 5.21 9.52
N ALA A 148 1.90 3.93 9.35
CA ALA A 148 0.52 3.48 9.12
C ALA A 148 -0.40 3.81 10.30
N ALA A 149 0.06 3.56 11.53
CA ALA A 149 -0.70 3.87 12.74
C ALA A 149 -0.91 5.38 12.91
N GLU A 150 0.11 6.18 12.64
CA GLU A 150 0.02 7.65 12.72
C GLU A 150 -0.90 8.22 11.65
N MET A 151 -0.75 7.83 10.37
CA MET A 151 -1.67 8.27 9.31
C MET A 151 -3.13 7.88 9.58
N GLY A 152 -3.37 6.69 10.15
CA GLY A 152 -4.71 6.27 10.55
C GLY A 152 -5.27 7.08 11.72
N PHE A 153 -4.42 7.46 12.66
CA PHE A 153 -4.78 8.28 13.81
C PHE A 153 -5.00 9.75 13.44
N ASP A 154 -4.05 10.36 12.72
CA ASP A 154 -4.16 11.76 12.25
C ASP A 154 -5.29 11.92 11.24
N GLY A 155 -5.37 10.98 10.30
CA GLY A 155 -6.38 10.96 9.25
C GLY A 155 -6.10 11.97 8.14
N LEU A 156 -6.71 11.75 6.98
CA LEU A 156 -6.65 12.64 5.82
C LEU A 156 -7.71 13.72 5.94
N PRO A 157 -7.39 15.04 5.90
CA PRO A 157 -8.36 16.11 5.89
C PRO A 157 -9.44 15.92 4.81
N PHE A 158 -10.71 15.98 5.19
CA PHE A 158 -11.81 15.56 4.33
C PHE A 158 -13.09 16.36 4.61
N SER A 159 -13.66 16.97 3.58
CA SER A 159 -14.93 17.71 3.67
C SER A 159 -16.13 16.77 3.51
N ALA A 160 -16.78 16.45 4.62
CA ALA A 160 -18.02 15.67 4.61
C ALA A 160 -19.13 16.36 3.80
N ASP A 161 -19.20 17.70 3.82
CA ASP A 161 -20.22 18.45 3.10
C ASP A 161 -20.01 18.40 1.59
N THR A 162 -18.77 18.57 1.12
CA THR A 162 -18.43 18.40 -0.30
C THR A 162 -18.76 16.99 -0.77
N HIS A 163 -18.46 15.98 0.05
CA HIS A 163 -18.78 14.59 -0.28
C HIS A 163 -20.29 14.36 -0.40
N ARG A 164 -21.09 14.86 0.57
CA ARG A 164 -22.58 14.79 0.50
C ARG A 164 -23.10 15.42 -0.79
N GLN A 165 -22.60 16.61 -1.14
CA GLN A 165 -22.99 17.29 -2.38
C GLN A 165 -22.63 16.46 -3.63
N VAL A 166 -21.47 15.79 -3.66
CA VAL A 166 -21.11 14.89 -4.75
C VAL A 166 -22.05 13.69 -4.82
N LEU A 167 -22.39 13.07 -3.67
CA LEU A 167 -23.33 11.95 -3.63
C LEU A 167 -24.72 12.37 -4.09
N GLU A 168 -25.25 13.47 -3.58
CA GLU A 168 -26.59 13.98 -3.96
C GLU A 168 -26.67 14.32 -5.44
N ARG A 169 -25.64 14.95 -5.98
CA ARG A 169 -25.53 15.27 -7.40
C ARG A 169 -25.48 14.03 -8.27
N THR A 170 -24.82 12.96 -7.81
CA THR A 170 -24.52 11.74 -8.59
C THR A 170 -25.57 10.66 -8.41
N LEU A 171 -26.08 10.46 -7.18
CA LEU A 171 -27.01 9.38 -6.82
C LEU A 171 -28.44 9.87 -6.58
N GLY A 172 -28.65 11.20 -6.44
CA GLY A 172 -29.88 11.79 -5.95
C GLY A 172 -29.88 11.97 -4.43
N PRO A 173 -30.96 12.45 -3.81
CA PRO A 173 -31.04 12.64 -2.36
C PRO A 173 -30.83 11.32 -1.61
N ARG A 174 -30.30 11.42 -0.38
CA ARG A 174 -30.11 10.26 0.49
C ARG A 174 -31.46 9.57 0.77
N PRO A 175 -31.57 8.24 0.56
CA PRO A 175 -32.77 7.50 0.92
C PRO A 175 -33.05 7.55 2.43
N VAL A 176 -34.33 7.59 2.80
CA VAL A 176 -34.75 7.66 4.22
C VAL A 176 -34.56 6.33 4.93
N ASP A 177 -34.75 5.21 4.22
CA ASP A 177 -34.81 3.84 4.78
C ASP A 177 -33.71 2.93 4.23
N ASP A 178 -32.46 3.33 4.22
CA ASP A 178 -31.33 2.54 3.66
C ASP A 178 -31.60 1.86 2.30
N GLY A 179 -32.60 2.39 1.58
CA GLY A 179 -33.00 1.93 0.26
C GLY A 179 -31.99 2.30 -0.83
N LEU A 180 -32.28 1.85 -2.06
CA LEU A 180 -31.46 2.23 -3.19
C LEU A 180 -31.64 3.73 -3.51
N PRO A 181 -30.55 4.45 -3.85
CA PRO A 181 -30.62 5.83 -4.30
C PRO A 181 -31.55 6.01 -5.50
N PRO A 182 -32.25 7.15 -5.59
CA PRO A 182 -33.25 7.38 -6.65
C PRO A 182 -32.74 7.15 -8.07
N ARG A 183 -31.52 7.58 -8.38
CA ARG A 183 -30.93 7.38 -9.72
C ARG A 183 -30.61 5.91 -10.04
N ILE A 184 -30.25 5.10 -9.04
CA ILE A 184 -30.07 3.65 -9.24
C ILE A 184 -31.43 3.00 -9.49
N THR A 185 -32.46 3.39 -8.73
CA THR A 185 -33.84 2.90 -8.90
C THR A 185 -34.39 3.26 -10.29
N GLU A 186 -34.17 4.50 -10.76
CA GLU A 186 -34.52 4.92 -12.11
C GLU A 186 -33.82 4.06 -13.18
N LEU A 187 -32.52 3.81 -13.02
CA LEU A 187 -31.77 2.96 -13.94
C LEU A 187 -32.30 1.53 -13.96
N ASN A 188 -32.64 0.96 -12.81
CA ASN A 188 -33.27 -0.37 -12.73
C ASN A 188 -34.55 -0.43 -13.57
N THR A 189 -35.41 0.57 -13.46
CA THR A 189 -36.64 0.67 -14.24
C THR A 189 -36.36 0.81 -15.74
N ARG A 190 -35.43 1.67 -16.12
CA ARG A 190 -35.04 1.88 -17.53
C ARG A 190 -34.42 0.62 -18.15
N ILE A 191 -33.54 -0.07 -17.42
CA ILE A 191 -32.95 -1.33 -17.89
C ILE A 191 -34.05 -2.39 -18.05
N GLY A 192 -34.95 -2.49 -17.09
CA GLY A 192 -36.11 -3.38 -17.17
C GLY A 192 -36.99 -3.09 -18.38
N ALA A 193 -37.23 -1.81 -18.69
CA ALA A 193 -38.00 -1.41 -19.87
C ALA A 193 -37.33 -1.82 -21.19
N VAL A 194 -36.01 -1.71 -21.31
CA VAL A 194 -35.27 -2.14 -22.49
C VAL A 194 -35.43 -3.64 -22.72
N PHE A 195 -35.34 -4.47 -21.66
CA PHE A 195 -35.49 -5.92 -21.77
C PHE A 195 -36.95 -6.40 -21.69
N GLY A 196 -37.93 -5.49 -21.62
CA GLY A 196 -39.35 -5.82 -21.51
C GLY A 196 -39.72 -6.58 -20.22
N ARG A 197 -38.89 -6.57 -19.20
CA ARG A 197 -39.08 -7.30 -17.93
C ARG A 197 -38.33 -6.65 -16.76
N ALA A 198 -38.85 -6.85 -15.56
CA ALA A 198 -38.08 -6.53 -14.35
C ALA A 198 -36.89 -7.51 -14.21
N LEU A 199 -35.72 -6.98 -13.92
CA LEU A 199 -34.51 -7.73 -13.57
C LEU A 199 -33.66 -6.94 -12.57
N ASN A 200 -32.80 -7.65 -11.86
CA ASN A 200 -31.80 -7.01 -11.02
C ASN A 200 -30.48 -6.78 -11.82
N PRO A 201 -30.14 -5.54 -12.20
CA PRO A 201 -28.92 -5.26 -12.99
C PRO A 201 -27.61 -5.56 -12.23
N ALA A 202 -27.64 -5.72 -10.90
CA ALA A 202 -26.50 -6.17 -10.13
C ALA A 202 -26.26 -7.68 -10.21
N SER A 203 -27.28 -8.47 -10.61
CA SER A 203 -27.17 -9.91 -10.79
C SER A 203 -26.58 -10.25 -12.15
N HIS A 204 -25.34 -10.78 -12.16
CA HIS A 204 -24.70 -11.24 -13.39
C HIS A 204 -25.55 -12.26 -14.15
N THR A 205 -26.16 -13.19 -13.41
CA THR A 205 -26.99 -14.26 -13.98
C THR A 205 -28.22 -13.70 -14.68
N GLU A 206 -28.94 -12.77 -14.04
CA GLU A 206 -30.15 -12.19 -14.63
C GLU A 206 -29.85 -11.33 -15.86
N VAL A 207 -28.72 -10.59 -15.85
CA VAL A 207 -28.30 -9.79 -17.00
C VAL A 207 -27.92 -10.70 -18.19
N LEU A 208 -27.15 -11.78 -17.98
CA LEU A 208 -26.82 -12.74 -19.03
C LEU A 208 -28.06 -13.44 -19.59
N GLU A 209 -29.00 -13.82 -18.73
CA GLU A 209 -30.27 -14.41 -19.13
C GLU A 209 -31.15 -13.45 -19.94
N ALA A 210 -31.13 -12.15 -19.59
CA ALA A 210 -31.85 -11.13 -20.33
C ALA A 210 -31.32 -11.01 -21.77
N PHE A 211 -30.03 -10.94 -21.98
CA PHE A 211 -29.41 -10.96 -23.32
C PHE A 211 -29.69 -12.24 -24.10
N ARG A 212 -29.60 -13.41 -23.42
CA ARG A 212 -29.87 -14.71 -24.08
C ARG A 212 -31.30 -14.79 -24.62
N ARG A 213 -32.30 -14.24 -23.91
CA ARG A 213 -33.70 -14.22 -24.39
C ARG A 213 -33.88 -13.37 -25.62
N GLU A 214 -33.03 -12.40 -25.87
CA GLU A 214 -32.99 -11.62 -27.11
C GLU A 214 -32.11 -12.27 -28.20
N GLY A 215 -31.61 -13.49 -27.95
CA GLY A 215 -30.75 -14.21 -28.88
C GLY A 215 -29.30 -13.77 -28.88
N ILE A 216 -28.87 -12.99 -27.87
CA ILE A 216 -27.51 -12.46 -27.77
C ILE A 216 -26.72 -13.30 -26.74
N GLU A 217 -25.73 -14.04 -27.22
CA GLU A 217 -24.82 -14.77 -26.31
C GLU A 217 -23.69 -13.86 -25.82
N VAL A 218 -23.67 -13.62 -24.52
CA VAL A 218 -22.67 -12.79 -23.84
C VAL A 218 -21.86 -13.65 -22.88
N PRO A 219 -20.53 -13.79 -23.05
CA PRO A 219 -19.71 -14.67 -22.24
C PRO A 219 -19.53 -14.16 -20.79
N SER A 220 -19.67 -12.88 -20.56
CA SER A 220 -19.63 -12.29 -19.21
C SER A 220 -20.15 -10.86 -19.20
N THR A 221 -20.59 -10.36 -18.03
CA THR A 221 -21.00 -8.97 -17.87
C THR A 221 -19.82 -8.00 -17.63
N ARG A 222 -18.57 -8.41 -17.87
CA ARG A 222 -17.40 -7.55 -17.68
C ARG A 222 -17.47 -6.32 -18.59
N LYS A 223 -17.04 -5.15 -18.08
CA LYS A 223 -17.12 -3.85 -18.80
C LYS A 223 -16.55 -3.91 -20.22
N ARG A 224 -15.44 -4.62 -20.44
CA ARG A 224 -14.83 -4.81 -21.76
C ARG A 224 -15.77 -5.57 -22.71
N VAL A 225 -16.35 -6.67 -22.23
CA VAL A 225 -17.26 -7.52 -23.05
C VAL A 225 -18.53 -6.76 -23.38
N LEU A 226 -19.16 -6.10 -22.40
CA LEU A 226 -20.37 -5.32 -22.66
C LEU A 226 -20.14 -4.19 -23.67
N ARG A 227 -18.98 -3.52 -23.64
CA ARG A 227 -18.66 -2.43 -24.59
C ARG A 227 -18.53 -2.86 -26.04
N GLU A 228 -18.33 -4.15 -26.30
CA GLU A 228 -18.26 -4.71 -27.64
C GLU A 228 -19.67 -4.98 -28.23
N LEU A 229 -20.72 -4.86 -27.39
CA LEU A 229 -22.11 -5.09 -27.82
C LEU A 229 -22.79 -3.77 -28.25
N ASP A 230 -23.41 -3.78 -29.40
CA ASP A 230 -24.30 -2.70 -29.84
C ASP A 230 -25.73 -2.99 -29.35
N HIS A 231 -26.01 -2.59 -28.09
CA HIS A 231 -27.30 -2.82 -27.46
C HIS A 231 -27.70 -1.67 -26.54
N PRO A 232 -28.96 -1.19 -26.57
CA PRO A 232 -29.39 -0.01 -25.78
C PRO A 232 -29.29 -0.18 -24.25
N ALA A 233 -29.32 -1.41 -23.75
CA ALA A 233 -29.11 -1.67 -22.34
C ALA A 233 -27.64 -1.46 -21.86
N VAL A 234 -26.65 -1.55 -22.76
CA VAL A 234 -25.23 -1.51 -22.41
C VAL A 234 -24.83 -0.21 -21.69
N PRO A 235 -25.10 0.99 -22.22
CA PRO A 235 -24.76 2.23 -21.52
C PRO A 235 -25.46 2.33 -20.15
N LEU A 236 -26.71 1.87 -20.04
CA LEU A 236 -27.46 1.87 -18.78
C LEU A 236 -26.86 0.90 -17.75
N LEU A 237 -26.48 -0.30 -18.16
CA LEU A 237 -25.83 -1.30 -17.31
C LEU A 237 -24.45 -0.82 -16.82
N LEU A 238 -23.68 -0.15 -17.68
CA LEU A 238 -22.38 0.42 -17.28
C LEU A 238 -22.57 1.57 -16.29
N GLN A 239 -23.53 2.47 -16.54
CA GLN A 239 -23.86 3.55 -15.60
C GLN A 239 -24.36 3.01 -14.28
N HIS A 240 -25.29 2.04 -14.28
CA HIS A 240 -25.79 1.38 -13.08
C HIS A 240 -24.63 0.80 -12.23
N ARG A 241 -23.68 0.13 -12.87
CA ARG A 241 -22.51 -0.44 -12.18
C ARG A 241 -21.65 0.64 -11.54
N ASP A 242 -21.38 1.73 -12.25
CA ASP A 242 -20.54 2.81 -11.74
C ASP A 242 -21.24 3.51 -10.55
N LEU A 243 -22.56 3.76 -10.60
CA LEU A 243 -23.33 4.33 -9.48
C LEU A 243 -23.48 3.36 -8.31
N SER A 244 -23.75 2.08 -8.56
CA SER A 244 -23.87 1.06 -7.52
C SER A 244 -22.54 0.87 -6.80
N LYS A 245 -21.41 0.89 -7.54
CA LYS A 245 -20.07 0.85 -6.94
C LYS A 245 -19.85 2.05 -6.04
N LEU A 246 -20.13 3.27 -6.51
CA LEU A 246 -19.98 4.48 -5.69
C LEU A 246 -20.82 4.39 -4.42
N HIS A 247 -22.10 4.00 -4.53
CA HIS A 247 -22.98 3.85 -3.40
C HIS A 247 -22.48 2.85 -2.36
N SER A 248 -22.07 1.65 -2.81
CA SER A 248 -21.64 0.58 -1.91
C SER A 248 -20.25 0.81 -1.28
N THR A 249 -19.32 1.46 -2.00
CA THR A 249 -17.94 1.61 -1.52
C THR A 249 -17.67 2.96 -0.85
N ASN A 250 -18.34 4.02 -1.28
CA ASN A 250 -18.12 5.40 -0.79
C ASN A 250 -19.42 6.21 -0.64
N GLY A 251 -20.54 5.54 -0.41
CA GLY A 251 -21.85 6.18 -0.16
C GLY A 251 -21.96 6.82 1.23
N TRP A 252 -23.18 7.16 1.63
CA TRP A 252 -23.42 7.84 2.92
C TRP A 252 -22.99 7.00 4.13
N HIS A 253 -23.22 5.67 4.10
CA HIS A 253 -22.76 4.79 5.18
C HIS A 253 -21.23 4.83 5.34
N TRP A 254 -20.49 4.84 4.23
CA TRP A 254 -19.05 5.03 4.26
C TRP A 254 -18.66 6.36 4.90
N LEU A 255 -19.32 7.46 4.50
CA LEU A 255 -19.06 8.80 5.03
C LEU A 255 -19.27 8.84 6.55
N ASP A 256 -20.41 8.33 7.01
CA ASP A 256 -20.79 8.33 8.44
C ASP A 256 -19.85 7.41 9.27
N THR A 257 -19.28 6.39 8.66
CA THR A 257 -18.41 5.41 9.35
C THR A 257 -16.97 5.89 9.44
N TRP A 258 -16.42 6.43 8.36
CA TRP A 258 -14.98 6.63 8.20
C TRP A 258 -14.52 8.08 8.28
N VAL A 259 -15.43 9.05 8.17
CA VAL A 259 -15.10 10.49 8.29
C VAL A 259 -15.60 11.01 9.62
N ARG A 260 -14.67 11.42 10.49
CA ARG A 260 -14.96 11.98 11.81
C ARG A 260 -14.07 13.19 12.04
N ASP A 261 -14.63 14.23 12.65
CA ASP A 261 -13.93 15.47 12.99
C ASP A 261 -13.21 16.09 11.78
N GLY A 262 -13.85 16.06 10.60
CA GLY A 262 -13.29 16.62 9.37
C GLY A 262 -12.13 15.82 8.77
N ARG A 263 -11.89 14.58 9.22
CA ARG A 263 -10.80 13.73 8.71
C ARG A 263 -11.28 12.31 8.39
N PHE A 264 -10.82 11.77 7.27
CA PHE A 264 -10.97 10.39 6.88
C PHE A 264 -9.87 9.54 7.53
N ARG A 265 -10.25 8.52 8.28
CA ARG A 265 -9.35 7.67 9.07
C ARG A 265 -9.41 6.21 8.64
N PRO A 266 -8.70 5.83 7.58
CA PRO A 266 -8.63 4.44 7.15
C PRO A 266 -7.67 3.63 8.04
N VAL A 267 -7.77 2.31 7.96
CA VAL A 267 -6.78 1.41 8.55
C VAL A 267 -5.80 0.98 7.46
N TYR A 268 -4.57 1.44 7.54
CA TYR A 268 -3.48 0.98 6.68
C TYR A 268 -2.89 -0.33 7.20
N VAL A 269 -2.56 -1.23 6.30
CA VAL A 269 -1.95 -2.53 6.63
C VAL A 269 -0.65 -2.68 5.83
N PRO A 270 0.50 -2.30 6.43
CA PRO A 270 1.81 -2.51 5.81
C PRO A 270 2.07 -4.00 5.56
N GLY A 271 2.73 -4.32 4.45
CA GLY A 271 3.12 -5.69 4.14
C GLY A 271 1.98 -6.67 3.84
N ALA A 272 0.74 -6.21 3.74
CA ALA A 272 -0.43 -7.09 3.50
C ALA A 272 -0.41 -7.79 2.15
N VAL A 273 0.26 -7.23 1.15
CA VAL A 273 0.48 -7.87 -0.13
C VAL A 273 1.80 -8.63 -0.11
N VAL A 274 1.87 -9.79 -0.74
CA VAL A 274 3.07 -10.65 -0.76
C VAL A 274 4.35 -9.93 -1.18
N SER A 275 4.25 -8.89 -2.00
CA SER A 275 5.37 -8.02 -2.39
C SER A 275 5.74 -6.97 -1.33
N GLY A 276 5.09 -6.93 -0.18
CA GLY A 276 5.31 -5.91 0.85
C GLY A 276 4.57 -4.59 0.61
N ARG A 277 3.80 -4.48 -0.48
CA ARG A 277 2.91 -3.34 -0.69
C ARG A 277 1.83 -3.29 0.38
N TRP A 278 1.39 -2.09 0.68
CA TRP A 278 0.33 -1.88 1.64
C TRP A 278 -1.05 -2.22 1.08
N ALA A 279 -1.94 -2.65 1.96
CA ALA A 279 -3.37 -2.66 1.75
C ALA A 279 -4.06 -1.69 2.71
N SER A 280 -5.35 -1.48 2.53
CA SER A 280 -6.20 -0.81 3.52
C SER A 280 -7.36 -1.72 3.88
N ARG A 281 -7.72 -1.72 5.15
CA ARG A 281 -8.95 -2.34 5.66
C ARG A 281 -9.94 -1.25 5.97
N GLY A 282 -11.20 -1.47 5.62
CA GLY A 282 -12.23 -0.47 5.78
C GLY A 282 -11.97 0.81 4.97
N GLY A 283 -13.00 1.52 4.63
CA GLY A 283 -12.90 2.81 3.99
C GLY A 283 -12.27 2.88 2.59
N GLY A 284 -11.64 1.82 2.10
CA GLY A 284 -11.09 1.78 0.74
C GLY A 284 -10.05 2.87 0.44
N ALA A 285 -9.20 3.24 1.41
CA ALA A 285 -8.25 4.35 1.29
C ALA A 285 -7.41 4.32 0.02
N LEU A 286 -6.96 3.14 -0.38
CA LEU A 286 -6.12 2.97 -1.58
C LEU A 286 -6.93 3.06 -2.90
N GLN A 287 -8.17 3.53 -2.87
CA GLN A 287 -9.02 3.65 -4.06
C GLN A 287 -10.02 4.81 -3.94
N ILE A 288 -9.60 5.98 -3.42
CA ILE A 288 -10.47 7.16 -3.43
C ILE A 288 -10.83 7.45 -4.90
N PRO A 289 -12.14 7.28 -5.28
CA PRO A 289 -12.56 7.54 -6.66
C PRO A 289 -12.26 8.98 -7.06
N LYS A 290 -11.90 9.20 -8.31
CA LYS A 290 -11.60 10.53 -8.84
C LYS A 290 -12.68 11.56 -8.50
N ALA A 291 -13.95 11.19 -8.66
CA ALA A 291 -15.09 12.05 -8.35
C ALA A 291 -15.16 12.53 -6.90
N LEU A 292 -14.49 11.83 -5.96
CA LEU A 292 -14.49 12.14 -4.53
C LEU A 292 -13.21 12.85 -4.06
N ARG A 293 -12.19 12.94 -4.89
CA ARG A 293 -10.93 13.62 -4.55
C ARG A 293 -11.12 15.10 -4.27
N SER A 294 -12.16 15.72 -4.85
CA SER A 294 -12.57 17.08 -4.54
C SER A 294 -13.05 17.28 -3.09
N SER A 295 -13.32 16.20 -2.36
CA SER A 295 -13.68 16.24 -0.94
C SER A 295 -12.46 16.21 -0.02
N VAL A 296 -11.28 15.88 -0.54
CA VAL A 296 -10.03 15.93 0.21
C VAL A 296 -9.48 17.35 0.13
N ILE A 297 -9.77 18.14 1.16
CA ILE A 297 -9.48 19.58 1.24
C ILE A 297 -8.60 19.82 2.45
N ALA A 298 -7.50 20.54 2.27
CA ALA A 298 -6.60 20.92 3.36
C ALA A 298 -7.31 21.82 4.38
N GLU A 299 -6.90 21.73 5.63
CA GLU A 299 -7.41 22.60 6.69
C GLU A 299 -7.01 24.07 6.44
N PRO A 300 -7.76 25.05 6.97
CA PRO A 300 -7.43 26.45 6.81
C PRO A 300 -5.98 26.76 7.19
N GLY A 301 -5.25 27.43 6.29
CA GLY A 301 -3.84 27.77 6.47
C GLY A 301 -2.85 26.64 6.20
N HIS A 302 -3.34 25.48 5.74
CA HIS A 302 -2.53 24.36 5.29
C HIS A 302 -2.70 24.10 3.80
N VAL A 303 -1.77 23.33 3.26
CA VAL A 303 -1.82 22.77 1.90
C VAL A 303 -1.40 21.31 1.91
N PHE A 304 -1.69 20.59 0.85
CA PHE A 304 -1.11 19.28 0.57
C PHE A 304 0.14 19.41 -0.29
N VAL A 305 1.23 18.77 0.13
CA VAL A 305 2.34 18.41 -0.73
C VAL A 305 2.09 17.00 -1.21
N ILE A 306 1.74 16.85 -2.48
CA ILE A 306 1.43 15.58 -3.13
C ILE A 306 2.61 15.20 -3.99
N ALA A 307 3.16 14.02 -3.79
CA ALA A 307 4.37 13.57 -4.45
C ALA A 307 4.23 12.13 -4.96
N ASP A 308 4.38 11.96 -6.26
CA ASP A 308 4.32 10.67 -6.96
C ASP A 308 5.69 10.27 -7.48
N ALA A 309 6.13 9.03 -7.23
CA ALA A 309 7.41 8.54 -7.70
C ALA A 309 7.33 8.13 -9.18
N GLY A 310 7.84 8.99 -10.05
CA GLY A 310 7.83 8.78 -11.49
C GLY A 310 8.56 7.52 -11.93
N GLN A 311 7.81 6.56 -12.51
CA GLN A 311 8.39 5.35 -13.12
C GLN A 311 9.20 4.51 -12.12
N LEU A 312 8.70 4.33 -10.89
CA LEU A 312 9.43 3.71 -9.78
C LEU A 312 9.97 2.32 -10.15
N GLU A 313 9.12 1.39 -10.58
CA GLU A 313 9.54 0.00 -10.86
C GLU A 313 10.62 -0.11 -11.95
N PRO A 314 10.56 0.59 -13.10
CA PRO A 314 11.67 0.63 -14.06
C PRO A 314 12.98 1.14 -13.50
N ARG A 315 12.95 2.15 -12.62
CA ARG A 315 14.15 2.69 -11.97
C ARG A 315 14.73 1.71 -10.94
N ILE A 316 13.88 1.04 -10.20
CA ILE A 316 14.29 -0.08 -9.32
C ILE A 316 14.97 -1.17 -10.14
N LEU A 317 14.40 -1.56 -11.29
CA LEU A 317 15.05 -2.53 -12.17
C LEU A 317 16.43 -2.06 -12.63
N ALA A 318 16.58 -0.80 -13.04
CA ALA A 318 17.86 -0.23 -13.42
C ALA A 318 18.89 -0.32 -12.28
N ALA A 319 18.51 0.08 -11.06
CA ALA A 319 19.38 0.06 -9.89
C ALA A 319 19.78 -1.37 -9.48
N MET A 320 18.86 -2.34 -9.56
CA MET A 320 19.11 -3.74 -9.17
C MET A 320 19.94 -4.51 -10.20
N SER A 321 19.68 -4.29 -11.48
CA SER A 321 20.34 -5.04 -12.56
C SER A 321 21.78 -4.59 -12.82
N GLY A 322 22.08 -3.31 -12.54
CA GLY A 322 23.36 -2.70 -12.88
C GLY A 322 23.58 -2.56 -14.39
N ASP A 323 22.53 -2.67 -15.22
CA ASP A 323 22.64 -2.48 -16.67
C ASP A 323 23.09 -1.04 -16.97
N PRO A 324 24.28 -0.84 -17.57
CA PRO A 324 24.86 0.51 -17.72
C PRO A 324 23.98 1.44 -18.55
N ARG A 325 23.36 0.92 -19.62
CA ARG A 325 22.51 1.74 -20.49
C ARG A 325 21.18 2.09 -19.81
N MET A 326 20.61 1.14 -19.07
CA MET A 326 19.39 1.38 -18.33
C MET A 326 19.62 2.32 -17.14
N THR A 327 20.76 2.20 -16.46
CA THR A 327 21.22 3.11 -15.40
C THR A 327 21.35 4.54 -15.93
N THR A 328 22.02 4.72 -17.08
CA THR A 328 22.13 6.02 -17.74
C THR A 328 20.75 6.58 -18.12
N ALA A 329 19.87 5.74 -18.70
CA ALA A 329 18.49 6.16 -19.03
C ALA A 329 17.70 6.56 -17.78
N ALA A 330 17.88 5.85 -16.66
CA ALA A 330 17.24 6.13 -15.38
C ALA A 330 17.84 7.31 -14.63
N GLY A 331 18.96 7.87 -15.09
CA GLY A 331 19.50 9.16 -14.65
C GLY A 331 18.69 10.35 -15.16
N ALA A 332 17.91 10.18 -16.23
CA ALA A 332 17.03 11.22 -16.76
C ALA A 332 15.74 11.35 -15.92
N GLU A 333 15.10 12.51 -16.01
CA GLU A 333 13.81 12.77 -15.36
C GLU A 333 12.71 11.83 -15.92
N ASP A 334 12.63 11.69 -17.25
CA ASP A 334 11.79 10.69 -17.92
C ASP A 334 12.64 9.55 -18.47
N LEU A 335 12.63 8.39 -17.80
CA LEU A 335 13.36 7.19 -18.21
C LEU A 335 12.92 6.67 -19.60
N TYR A 336 11.65 6.84 -19.95
CA TYR A 336 11.15 6.32 -21.24
C TYR A 336 11.67 7.10 -22.44
N ALA A 337 12.02 8.38 -22.31
CA ALA A 337 12.53 9.18 -23.42
C ALA A 337 13.88 8.67 -23.97
N PRO A 338 14.95 8.48 -23.15
CA PRO A 338 16.20 7.88 -23.65
C PRO A 338 16.05 6.41 -24.07
N VAL A 339 15.18 5.62 -23.42
CA VAL A 339 14.88 4.25 -23.89
C VAL A 339 14.22 4.28 -25.27
N ALA A 340 13.30 5.20 -25.53
CA ALA A 340 12.67 5.39 -26.82
C ALA A 340 13.68 5.79 -27.89
N ALA A 341 14.54 6.77 -27.59
CA ALA A 341 15.58 7.23 -28.52
C ALA A 341 16.57 6.10 -28.89
N THR A 342 16.98 5.30 -27.91
CA THR A 342 17.96 4.22 -28.10
C THR A 342 17.37 3.03 -28.87
N THR A 343 16.10 2.68 -28.63
CA THR A 343 15.55 1.38 -29.04
C THR A 343 14.37 1.49 -29.99
N PHE A 344 13.56 2.55 -29.89
CA PHE A 344 12.25 2.63 -30.56
C PHE A 344 12.12 3.85 -31.49
N GLY A 345 13.22 4.42 -31.96
CA GLY A 345 13.21 5.57 -32.89
C GLY A 345 12.50 6.81 -32.32
N GLY A 346 12.52 6.99 -31.00
CA GLY A 346 11.88 8.11 -30.32
C GLY A 346 10.42 7.87 -29.88
N ASP A 347 9.83 6.71 -30.16
CA ASP A 347 8.46 6.39 -29.77
C ASP A 347 8.38 6.05 -28.27
N ARG A 348 8.06 7.05 -27.45
CA ARG A 348 7.91 6.93 -25.99
C ARG A 348 6.81 5.97 -25.56
N ALA A 349 5.70 5.89 -26.31
CA ALA A 349 4.60 4.99 -25.98
C ALA A 349 5.02 3.53 -26.13
N LYS A 350 5.73 3.20 -27.21
CA LYS A 350 6.32 1.87 -27.40
C LYS A 350 7.36 1.54 -26.31
N ALA A 351 8.23 2.50 -25.94
CA ALA A 351 9.19 2.30 -24.86
C ALA A 351 8.49 1.96 -23.54
N LYS A 352 7.44 2.69 -23.18
CA LYS A 352 6.64 2.41 -21.97
C LYS A 352 6.03 1.00 -22.01
N VAL A 353 5.37 0.64 -23.11
CA VAL A 353 4.75 -0.70 -23.26
C VAL A 353 5.81 -1.80 -23.18
N ALA A 354 6.96 -1.60 -23.80
CA ALA A 354 8.04 -2.58 -23.81
C ALA A 354 8.65 -2.79 -22.42
N VAL A 355 8.99 -1.70 -21.71
CA VAL A 355 9.57 -1.77 -20.36
C VAL A 355 8.59 -2.41 -19.37
N LEU A 356 7.31 -2.01 -19.40
CA LEU A 356 6.29 -2.65 -18.58
C LEU A 356 6.07 -4.11 -18.99
N GLY A 357 6.16 -4.43 -20.28
CA GLY A 357 6.11 -5.80 -20.80
C GLY A 357 7.23 -6.69 -20.26
N VAL A 358 8.45 -6.15 -20.08
CA VAL A 358 9.56 -6.85 -19.42
C VAL A 358 9.22 -7.17 -17.97
N LEU A 359 8.70 -6.19 -17.24
CA LEU A 359 8.37 -6.33 -15.82
C LEU A 359 7.22 -7.33 -15.60
N TYR A 360 6.16 -7.24 -16.40
CA TYR A 360 4.93 -8.01 -16.19
C TYR A 360 4.83 -9.30 -17.05
N GLY A 361 5.83 -9.58 -17.88
CA GLY A 361 5.87 -10.82 -18.65
C GLY A 361 4.84 -10.87 -19.79
N ALA A 362 4.61 -9.76 -20.50
CA ALA A 362 3.76 -9.73 -21.68
C ALA A 362 4.41 -10.57 -22.82
N THR A 363 3.75 -11.67 -23.24
CA THR A 363 4.32 -12.65 -24.16
C THR A 363 3.57 -12.79 -25.49
N SER A 364 2.54 -11.98 -25.75
CA SER A 364 1.67 -12.11 -26.92
C SER A 364 1.80 -10.94 -27.88
N GLY A 365 1.65 -11.22 -29.18
CA GLY A 365 1.53 -10.23 -30.23
C GLY A 365 2.75 -9.30 -30.37
N GLU A 366 2.48 -8.02 -30.56
CA GLU A 366 3.45 -6.94 -30.76
C GLU A 366 4.45 -6.83 -29.57
N SER A 367 4.01 -7.14 -28.36
CA SER A 367 4.84 -7.09 -27.15
C SER A 367 6.08 -8.01 -27.22
N ARG A 368 6.01 -9.13 -27.93
CA ARG A 368 7.18 -10.05 -28.10
C ARG A 368 8.28 -9.41 -28.95
N ALA A 369 7.92 -8.70 -30.02
CA ALA A 369 8.89 -7.98 -30.85
C ALA A 369 9.59 -6.86 -30.05
N LEU A 370 8.81 -6.08 -29.30
CA LEU A 370 9.32 -5.01 -28.44
C LEU A 370 10.27 -5.56 -27.36
N LEU A 371 9.94 -6.71 -26.74
CA LEU A 371 10.79 -7.41 -25.78
C LEU A 371 12.15 -7.82 -26.39
N THR A 372 12.14 -8.30 -27.64
CA THR A 372 13.38 -8.69 -28.35
C THR A 372 14.28 -7.49 -28.58
N MET A 373 13.70 -6.33 -28.90
CA MET A 373 14.46 -5.07 -29.07
C MET A 373 15.06 -4.62 -27.73
N LEU A 374 14.27 -4.62 -26.64
CA LEU A 374 14.76 -4.28 -25.32
C LEU A 374 15.89 -5.20 -24.83
N ARG A 375 15.79 -6.51 -25.06
CA ARG A 375 16.83 -7.47 -24.70
C ARG A 375 18.17 -7.17 -25.39
N ARG A 376 18.15 -6.65 -26.61
CA ARG A 376 19.37 -6.23 -27.31
C ARG A 376 19.96 -4.94 -26.76
N SER A 377 19.10 -4.00 -26.33
CA SER A 377 19.53 -2.69 -25.85
C SER A 377 19.92 -2.69 -24.37
N PHE A 378 19.23 -3.51 -23.53
CA PHE A 378 19.35 -3.57 -22.08
C PHE A 378 19.44 -5.03 -21.60
N PRO A 379 20.52 -5.76 -21.98
CA PRO A 379 20.61 -7.21 -21.79
C PRO A 379 20.62 -7.61 -20.31
N GLU A 380 21.35 -6.87 -19.44
CA GLU A 380 21.46 -7.19 -18.02
C GLU A 380 20.15 -6.96 -17.29
N ALA A 381 19.42 -5.88 -17.63
CA ALA A 381 18.12 -5.58 -17.01
C ALA A 381 17.07 -6.64 -17.38
N VAL A 382 17.03 -7.05 -18.65
CA VAL A 382 16.11 -8.11 -19.09
C VAL A 382 16.49 -9.45 -18.47
N GLU A 383 17.78 -9.80 -18.49
CA GLU A 383 18.26 -11.07 -17.92
C GLU A 383 18.02 -11.15 -16.40
N PHE A 384 18.09 -10.02 -15.68
CA PHE A 384 17.80 -9.98 -14.25
C PHE A 384 16.39 -10.52 -13.93
N VAL A 385 15.36 -10.01 -14.60
CA VAL A 385 13.98 -10.47 -14.37
C VAL A 385 13.69 -11.83 -15.01
N GLU A 386 14.38 -12.19 -16.11
CA GLU A 386 14.27 -13.51 -16.72
C GLU A 386 14.85 -14.62 -15.80
N ARG A 387 15.92 -14.36 -15.08
CA ARG A 387 16.45 -15.29 -14.07
C ARG A 387 15.43 -15.54 -12.97
N ALA A 388 14.77 -14.48 -12.47
CA ALA A 388 13.71 -14.60 -11.47
C ALA A 388 12.53 -15.41 -12.03
N ALA A 389 12.15 -15.20 -13.29
CA ALA A 389 11.10 -15.96 -13.95
C ALA A 389 11.44 -17.45 -14.04
N ARG A 390 12.64 -17.78 -14.54
CA ARG A 390 13.10 -19.19 -14.65
C ARG A 390 13.19 -19.87 -13.28
N ALA A 391 13.63 -19.15 -12.23
CA ALA A 391 13.61 -19.67 -10.87
C ALA A 391 12.19 -20.03 -10.43
N GLY A 392 11.23 -19.13 -10.65
CA GLY A 392 9.82 -19.39 -10.35
C GLY A 392 9.23 -20.54 -11.15
N GLU A 393 9.55 -20.66 -12.43
CA GLU A 393 9.12 -21.79 -13.27
C GLU A 393 9.62 -23.16 -12.75
N ARG A 394 10.76 -23.18 -12.05
CA ARG A 394 11.27 -24.37 -11.35
C ARG A 394 10.71 -24.55 -9.94
N GLY A 395 9.81 -23.67 -9.49
CA GLY A 395 9.25 -23.72 -8.13
C GLY A 395 10.20 -23.14 -7.05
N GLU A 396 11.28 -22.47 -7.44
CA GLU A 396 12.21 -21.87 -6.49
C GLU A 396 11.64 -20.58 -5.88
N VAL A 397 12.09 -20.26 -4.65
CA VAL A 397 11.79 -19.02 -3.97
C VAL A 397 12.78 -17.94 -4.42
N VAL A 398 12.27 -16.79 -4.84
CA VAL A 398 13.07 -15.60 -5.15
C VAL A 398 12.95 -14.56 -4.04
N HIS A 399 13.91 -13.65 -3.98
CA HIS A 399 13.98 -12.63 -2.94
C HIS A 399 14.09 -11.23 -3.54
N SER A 400 13.51 -10.26 -2.85
CA SER A 400 13.75 -8.83 -3.09
C SER A 400 15.17 -8.41 -2.76
N TRP A 401 15.48 -7.14 -2.95
CA TRP A 401 16.79 -6.57 -2.64
C TRP A 401 17.20 -6.68 -1.17
N LEU A 402 16.26 -6.42 -0.26
CA LEU A 402 16.50 -6.55 1.18
C LEU A 402 16.26 -7.97 1.71
N GLY A 403 15.80 -8.90 0.88
CA GLY A 403 15.67 -10.31 1.24
C GLY A 403 14.26 -10.76 1.63
N ARG A 404 13.22 -9.97 1.31
CA ARG A 404 11.83 -10.47 1.40
C ARG A 404 11.67 -11.66 0.48
N ALA A 405 11.25 -12.80 1.01
CA ALA A 405 11.00 -13.98 0.21
C ALA A 405 9.62 -13.91 -0.47
N CYS A 406 9.51 -14.39 -1.70
CA CYS A 406 8.20 -14.70 -2.25
C CYS A 406 7.64 -15.95 -1.56
N PRO A 407 6.30 -16.11 -1.42
CA PRO A 407 5.72 -17.33 -0.93
C PRO A 407 6.19 -18.54 -1.73
N PRO A 408 6.46 -19.69 -1.09
CA PRO A 408 6.77 -20.92 -1.83
C PRO A 408 5.59 -21.33 -2.72
N PRO A 409 5.81 -22.14 -3.75
CA PRO A 409 4.70 -22.72 -4.51
C PRO A 409 3.85 -23.60 -3.60
N ASP A 410 2.56 -23.72 -3.92
CA ASP A 410 1.68 -24.64 -3.22
C ASP A 410 2.07 -26.11 -3.45
N ALA A 411 1.54 -27.03 -2.63
CA ALA A 411 1.86 -28.46 -2.70
C ALA A 411 1.47 -29.12 -4.04
N GLY A 412 0.52 -28.53 -4.76
CA GLY A 412 0.06 -29.02 -6.07
C GLY A 412 0.88 -28.51 -7.25
N PHE A 413 1.77 -27.56 -7.03
CA PHE A 413 2.51 -26.89 -8.12
C PHE A 413 3.25 -27.88 -9.05
N PHE A 414 3.96 -28.83 -8.51
CA PHE A 414 4.75 -29.79 -9.30
C PHE A 414 3.91 -30.82 -10.05
N ALA A 415 2.66 -31.04 -9.64
CA ALA A 415 1.73 -31.97 -10.28
C ALA A 415 0.83 -31.28 -11.32
N HIS A 416 0.31 -30.10 -11.01
CA HIS A 416 -0.75 -29.44 -11.78
C HIS A 416 -0.55 -27.91 -11.92
N GLY A 417 0.56 -27.36 -11.41
CA GLY A 417 0.81 -25.91 -11.40
C GLY A 417 1.13 -25.34 -12.77
N ASP A 418 0.74 -24.10 -12.99
CA ASP A 418 1.15 -23.31 -14.15
C ASP A 418 2.52 -22.69 -13.91
N ALA A 419 3.58 -23.39 -14.36
CA ALA A 419 4.97 -22.93 -14.26
C ALA A 419 5.15 -21.52 -14.87
N ARG A 420 4.48 -21.22 -16.00
CA ARG A 420 4.57 -19.90 -16.64
C ARG A 420 3.91 -18.81 -15.80
N ALA A 421 2.78 -19.10 -15.15
CA ALA A 421 2.15 -18.15 -14.23
C ALA A 421 3.07 -17.86 -13.04
N ARG A 422 3.70 -18.90 -12.48
CA ARG A 422 4.68 -18.75 -11.39
C ARG A 422 5.89 -17.93 -11.84
N GLY A 423 6.42 -18.19 -13.05
CA GLY A 423 7.51 -17.39 -13.61
C GLY A 423 7.13 -15.91 -13.80
N ARG A 424 5.92 -15.61 -14.27
CA ARG A 424 5.44 -14.22 -14.33
C ARG A 424 5.34 -13.59 -12.95
N PHE A 425 4.86 -14.33 -11.97
CA PHE A 425 4.76 -13.87 -10.58
C PHE A 425 6.14 -13.52 -10.01
N THR A 426 7.11 -14.42 -10.08
CA THR A 426 8.46 -14.19 -9.50
C THR A 426 9.25 -13.12 -10.24
N ARG A 427 9.08 -12.99 -11.56
CA ARG A 427 9.61 -11.89 -12.38
C ARG A 427 9.18 -10.52 -11.83
N ASN A 428 7.89 -10.38 -11.58
CA ASN A 428 7.31 -9.14 -11.09
C ASN A 428 7.66 -8.90 -9.61
N PHE A 429 7.62 -9.96 -8.81
CA PHE A 429 7.85 -9.91 -7.37
C PHE A 429 9.19 -9.25 -7.01
N VAL A 430 10.29 -9.62 -7.65
CA VAL A 430 11.62 -9.11 -7.28
C VAL A 430 11.72 -7.58 -7.41
N VAL A 431 11.05 -7.01 -8.40
CA VAL A 431 11.04 -5.56 -8.63
C VAL A 431 10.00 -4.86 -7.76
N GLN A 432 8.78 -5.37 -7.71
CA GLN A 432 7.71 -4.78 -6.90
C GLN A 432 8.02 -4.78 -5.41
N ALA A 433 8.61 -5.89 -4.91
CA ALA A 433 8.96 -5.97 -3.50
C ALA A 433 10.08 -5.00 -3.15
N THR A 434 11.08 -4.83 -4.02
CA THR A 434 12.14 -3.84 -3.82
C THR A 434 11.62 -2.41 -3.91
N ALA A 435 10.65 -2.14 -4.79
CA ALA A 435 9.97 -0.84 -4.85
C ALA A 435 9.23 -0.53 -3.55
N ALA A 436 8.54 -1.52 -2.96
CA ALA A 436 7.90 -1.37 -1.66
C ALA A 436 8.92 -1.12 -0.53
N GLU A 437 10.05 -1.82 -0.54
CA GLU A 437 11.15 -1.62 0.42
C GLU A 437 11.74 -0.20 0.33
N TRP A 438 11.94 0.31 -0.89
CA TRP A 438 12.41 1.68 -1.11
C TRP A 438 11.39 2.69 -0.56
N ALA A 439 10.11 2.52 -0.85
CA ALA A 439 9.04 3.40 -0.36
C ALA A 439 8.95 3.38 1.17
N LEU A 440 9.09 2.21 1.82
CA LEU A 440 9.16 2.11 3.29
C LEU A 440 10.32 2.90 3.88
N CYS A 441 11.51 2.86 3.25
CA CYS A 441 12.66 3.63 3.70
C CYS A 441 12.44 5.14 3.53
N VAL A 442 11.77 5.57 2.43
CA VAL A 442 11.39 6.98 2.23
C VAL A 442 10.41 7.42 3.32
N LEU A 443 9.35 6.65 3.56
CA LEU A 443 8.35 6.97 4.59
C LEU A 443 8.97 7.05 5.99
N ALA A 444 9.89 6.13 6.32
CA ALA A 444 10.56 6.07 7.61
C ALA A 444 11.40 7.33 7.87
N ASP A 445 12.16 7.78 6.88
CA ASP A 445 13.02 8.98 7.01
C ASP A 445 12.20 10.28 6.94
N LEU A 446 11.24 10.35 6.00
CA LEU A 446 10.34 11.51 5.87
C LEU A 446 9.55 11.77 7.17
N ARG A 447 8.96 10.72 7.75
CA ARG A 447 8.23 10.79 9.02
C ARG A 447 9.06 11.44 10.13
N LEU A 448 10.32 11.03 10.27
CA LEU A 448 11.22 11.55 11.28
C LEU A 448 11.63 13.01 11.03
N ARG A 449 11.86 13.38 9.77
CA ARG A 449 12.19 14.76 9.38
C ARG A 449 11.03 15.71 9.61
N LEU A 450 9.82 15.32 9.21
CA LEU A 450 8.62 16.13 9.43
C LEU A 450 8.39 16.37 10.93
N ALA A 451 8.54 15.34 11.74
CA ALA A 451 8.38 15.45 13.19
C ALA A 451 9.47 16.30 13.86
N ALA A 452 10.71 16.27 13.36
CA ALA A 452 11.82 17.02 13.96
C ALA A 452 11.65 18.53 13.83
N ASP A 453 11.09 19.00 12.72
CA ASP A 453 10.95 20.43 12.40
C ASP A 453 9.50 20.94 12.49
N ASP A 454 8.57 20.10 12.99
CA ASP A 454 7.12 20.37 12.98
C ASP A 454 6.62 20.83 11.58
N ALA A 455 7.15 20.18 10.54
CA ALA A 455 7.00 20.60 9.15
C ALA A 455 5.74 20.01 8.48
N GLY A 456 4.88 19.33 9.24
CA GLY A 456 3.61 18.77 8.74
C GLY A 456 3.37 17.32 9.13
N GLU A 457 2.24 16.81 8.69
CA GLU A 457 1.74 15.47 8.96
C GLU A 457 1.76 14.62 7.68
N LEU A 458 2.29 13.39 7.77
CA LEU A 458 2.11 12.38 6.72
C LEU A 458 0.68 11.84 6.84
N VAL A 459 -0.19 12.17 5.87
CA VAL A 459 -1.64 11.87 5.97
C VAL A 459 -2.14 10.82 5.00
N PHE A 460 -1.38 10.53 3.95
CA PHE A 460 -1.79 9.54 2.95
C PHE A 460 -0.60 8.93 2.23
N PHE A 461 -0.70 7.62 1.98
CA PHE A 461 0.24 6.86 1.15
C PHE A 461 -0.50 5.85 0.31
N GLN A 462 -0.27 5.86 -1.00
CA GLN A 462 -0.85 4.91 -1.94
C GLN A 462 0.15 4.52 -3.03
N HIS A 463 0.56 3.27 -3.06
CA HIS A 463 1.52 2.72 -4.02
C HIS A 463 2.87 3.44 -4.02
N ASP A 464 3.00 4.53 -4.74
CA ASP A 464 4.17 5.38 -4.95
C ASP A 464 3.87 6.87 -4.71
N GLU A 465 2.63 7.19 -4.32
CA GLU A 465 2.19 8.55 -3.99
C GLU A 465 2.18 8.78 -2.47
N ILE A 466 2.78 9.88 -2.06
CA ILE A 466 2.85 10.36 -0.67
C ILE A 466 2.13 11.71 -0.58
N VAL A 467 1.32 11.91 0.45
CA VAL A 467 0.67 13.20 0.73
C VAL A 467 1.04 13.68 2.12
N VAL A 468 1.60 14.88 2.19
CA VAL A 468 1.91 15.60 3.43
C VAL A 468 0.96 16.79 3.57
N HIS A 469 0.32 16.92 4.72
CA HIS A 469 -0.50 18.08 5.09
C HIS A 469 0.36 19.04 5.91
N THR A 470 0.54 20.29 5.45
CA THR A 470 1.55 21.19 6.01
C THR A 470 1.18 22.66 5.87
N ARG A 471 1.75 23.50 6.74
CA ARG A 471 1.79 24.96 6.63
C ARG A 471 3.06 25.48 5.95
N THR A 472 4.07 24.62 5.82
CA THR A 472 5.40 24.95 5.30
C THR A 472 5.78 24.05 4.12
N PRO A 473 5.12 24.22 2.94
CA PRO A 473 5.26 23.28 1.83
C PRO A 473 6.70 23.21 1.28
N GLU A 474 7.48 24.28 1.34
CA GLU A 474 8.87 24.31 0.91
C GLU A 474 9.73 23.39 1.81
N THR A 475 9.55 23.48 3.12
CA THR A 475 10.26 22.63 4.11
C THR A 475 9.86 21.17 3.94
N ALA A 476 8.56 20.89 3.83
CA ALA A 476 8.06 19.53 3.62
C ALA A 476 8.60 18.91 2.30
N THR A 477 8.67 19.70 1.21
CA THR A 477 9.25 19.27 -0.07
C THR A 477 10.75 19.00 0.05
N ALA A 478 11.50 19.84 0.78
CA ALA A 478 12.91 19.61 1.02
C ALA A 478 13.15 18.34 1.83
N HIS A 479 12.34 18.07 2.87
CA HIS A 479 12.40 16.84 3.66
C HIS A 479 12.08 15.61 2.81
N LEU A 480 11.08 15.67 1.94
CA LEU A 480 10.76 14.60 1.01
C LEU A 480 11.95 14.29 0.09
N SER A 481 12.55 15.32 -0.52
CA SER A 481 13.72 15.15 -1.40
C SER A 481 14.89 14.51 -0.65
N ALA A 482 15.18 14.98 0.55
CA ALA A 482 16.24 14.42 1.40
C ALA A 482 15.93 12.95 1.82
N ALA A 483 14.68 12.61 2.09
CA ALA A 483 14.26 11.24 2.41
C ALA A 483 14.44 10.30 1.21
N VAL A 484 14.09 10.75 0.00
CA VAL A 484 14.29 10.01 -1.25
C VAL A 484 15.78 9.73 -1.49
N GLU A 485 16.64 10.74 -1.33
CA GLU A 485 18.10 10.59 -1.48
C GLU A 485 18.66 9.62 -0.43
N SER A 486 18.24 9.77 0.83
CA SER A 486 18.64 8.90 1.94
C SER A 486 18.26 7.44 1.70
N ALA A 487 17.00 7.17 1.34
CA ALA A 487 16.51 5.83 1.04
C ALA A 487 17.24 5.21 -0.16
N THR A 488 17.46 5.98 -1.22
CA THR A 488 18.17 5.53 -2.42
C THR A 488 19.61 5.14 -2.10
N ARG A 489 20.32 5.98 -1.34
CA ARG A 489 21.68 5.70 -0.89
C ARG A 489 21.75 4.50 0.04
N LEU A 490 20.77 4.36 0.93
CA LEU A 490 20.68 3.25 1.87
C LEU A 490 20.53 1.89 1.17
N LEU A 491 19.70 1.82 0.12
CA LEU A 491 19.45 0.58 -0.61
C LEU A 491 20.52 0.28 -1.65
N PHE A 492 20.89 1.26 -2.46
CA PHE A 492 21.67 1.06 -3.68
C PHE A 492 23.09 1.65 -3.62
N GLY A 493 23.45 2.33 -2.51
CA GLY A 493 24.74 2.99 -2.38
C GLY A 493 24.90 4.17 -3.34
N ALA A 494 26.10 4.31 -3.89
CA ALA A 494 26.37 5.29 -4.94
C ALA A 494 25.80 4.75 -6.27
N THR A 495 24.70 5.34 -6.73
CA THR A 495 24.06 5.00 -8.01
C THR A 495 23.78 6.26 -8.83
N GLU A 496 23.87 6.15 -10.16
CA GLU A 496 23.46 7.22 -11.09
C GLU A 496 21.94 7.22 -11.34
N VAL A 497 21.23 6.18 -10.90
CA VAL A 497 19.77 6.11 -11.01
C VAL A 497 19.14 7.17 -10.13
N ARG A 498 18.29 8.01 -10.73
CA ARG A 498 17.48 9.00 -10.01
C ARG A 498 16.08 8.48 -9.76
N PHE A 499 15.48 8.90 -8.65
CA PHE A 499 14.09 8.62 -8.30
C PHE A 499 13.33 9.95 -8.15
N PRO A 500 12.99 10.60 -9.29
CA PRO A 500 12.32 11.90 -9.25
C PRO A 500 10.91 11.76 -8.69
N MET A 501 10.55 12.68 -7.80
CA MET A 501 9.19 12.83 -7.31
C MET A 501 8.51 13.95 -8.10
N GLN A 502 7.34 13.66 -8.67
CA GLN A 502 6.49 14.69 -9.25
C GLN A 502 5.72 15.35 -8.11
N VAL A 503 6.16 16.52 -7.69
CA VAL A 503 5.58 17.25 -6.56
C VAL A 503 4.59 18.28 -7.03
N SER A 504 3.42 18.35 -6.41
CA SER A 504 2.46 19.43 -6.54
C SER A 504 2.00 19.92 -5.16
N VAL A 505 1.80 21.23 -5.03
CA VAL A 505 1.33 21.88 -3.81
C VAL A 505 -0.08 22.40 -4.06
N ARG A 506 -1.07 21.97 -3.27
CA ARG A 506 -2.49 22.26 -3.49
C ARG A 506 -3.28 22.33 -2.19
N ASP A 507 -4.36 23.05 -2.20
CA ASP A 507 -5.37 23.07 -1.12
C ASP A 507 -6.41 21.95 -1.24
N CYS A 508 -6.51 21.33 -2.43
CA CYS A 508 -7.44 20.24 -2.72
C CYS A 508 -6.76 19.15 -3.55
N TYR A 509 -6.92 17.88 -3.16
CA TYR A 509 -6.31 16.73 -3.82
C TYR A 509 -6.84 16.50 -5.25
N GLY A 510 -8.08 16.93 -5.54
CA GLY A 510 -8.74 16.76 -6.84
C GLY A 510 -8.72 17.97 -7.77
N ALA A 511 -7.89 18.97 -7.52
CA ALA A 511 -7.94 20.27 -8.24
C ALA A 511 -7.68 20.23 -9.77
N ASP A 512 -7.07 19.17 -10.32
CA ASP A 512 -6.81 19.05 -11.77
C ASP A 512 -7.82 18.15 -12.51
N GLU A 513 -8.84 17.66 -11.85
CA GLU A 513 -9.77 16.67 -12.44
C GLU A 513 -11.12 17.28 -12.84
N SER A 514 -11.22 18.63 -12.86
CA SER A 514 -12.42 19.39 -13.29
C SER A 514 -12.47 19.66 -14.79
#